data_09702b1c251d626c0ae78e26a7a29fe6
#
_entry.id   09702b1c251d626c0ae78e26a7a29fe6
#
_cell.length_a   1.000
_cell.length_b   1.000
_cell.length_c   1.000
_cell.angle_alpha   90.00
_cell.angle_beta   90.00
_cell.angle_gamma   90.00
#
_symmetry.space_group_name_H-M   'P 1'
#
loop_
_entity.id
_entity.type
_entity.pdbx_description
1 polymer ?
#
loop_
_entity_poly.entity_id
_entity_poly.type
_entity_poly.pdbx_seq_one_letter_code
_entity_poly.pdbx_strand_id
1 'polypeptide(L)'
;MIEKEIFDKNFVDDVYNRYLNAIEKRSVLESYWEECYEYALPQKSGTFNGENFSNVKKNTNVFDSTAESAVDRLASSLLSQLTPPWSKWFGLEFGIDIVDDDKKEKYLQLENIEKILQSHLDRSNFYVEAHQCYLDLITVGTAVMLFEENAVGENSAFKFTSVPMNEVAFEENTNGKLDTVFRRSYVSLANLKIRFANVIFDEKQQEIISKNLDKKVYVIEAVLPRITSSGQQGYNYIAFIDDVENIFNSSVKIILKTGVFANSPFICFRWQKVSSEIYGRSPVMKALPDIKTANKVVELILKNASIAVSGIWQADDDGVLNPQNITLAPGTIIPKAVGSSGLTPLRSGADFDVSQLVLSDLRAKINHCLLVDQLDVSNNFKMTATEVMERINQISRVLGATYGRLQSEFLTPVVIRAISILKRRGEISDILVNGYEVDLKYQSPLAQNQIVRDAENILNWIKTLSEVCGDATSVIDKKAVALYLGKVFGISERLICA
;
A
#
# COMPACT_ATOMS: atom_id res chain seq x y z
N MET A 1 -18.17 7.37 -34.67
CA MET A 1 -19.63 7.37 -34.42
C MET A 1 -20.08 6.22 -33.54
N ILE A 2 -19.46 5.08 -33.59
CA ILE A 2 -19.81 3.87 -32.76
C ILE A 2 -19.48 4.03 -31.26
N GLU A 3 -18.55 4.90 -30.88
CA GLU A 3 -18.18 5.12 -29.46
C GLU A 3 -19.17 6.01 -28.68
N LYS A 4 -19.98 6.83 -29.32
CA LYS A 4 -20.95 7.71 -28.64
C LYS A 4 -22.23 6.98 -28.21
N GLU A 5 -22.59 5.89 -28.88
CA GLU A 5 -23.81 5.11 -28.54
C GLU A 5 -23.67 4.22 -27.31
N ILE A 6 -22.44 3.93 -26.85
CA ILE A 6 -22.21 3.03 -25.72
C ILE A 6 -22.40 3.76 -24.37
N PHE A 7 -22.20 5.09 -24.34
CA PHE A 7 -22.25 5.89 -23.12
C PHE A 7 -23.51 6.78 -23.09
N ASP A 8 -24.66 6.16 -23.22
CA ASP A 8 -25.96 6.83 -23.11
C ASP A 8 -26.35 7.11 -21.64
N LYS A 9 -27.47 7.84 -21.46
CA LYS A 9 -27.99 8.16 -20.13
C LYS A 9 -28.26 6.91 -19.27
N ASN A 10 -28.79 5.86 -19.91
CA ASN A 10 -29.12 4.61 -19.22
C ASN A 10 -27.87 3.92 -18.69
N PHE A 11 -26.78 3.95 -19.46
CA PHE A 11 -25.48 3.42 -19.05
C PHE A 11 -24.92 4.19 -17.84
N VAL A 12 -25.02 5.53 -17.84
CA VAL A 12 -24.56 6.35 -16.69
C VAL A 12 -25.36 6.03 -15.42
N ASP A 13 -26.67 5.88 -15.56
CA ASP A 13 -27.55 5.54 -14.43
C ASP A 13 -27.28 4.12 -13.92
N ASP A 14 -26.99 3.15 -14.78
CA ASP A 14 -26.57 1.80 -14.38
C ASP A 14 -25.23 1.85 -13.63
N VAL A 15 -24.23 2.54 -14.15
CA VAL A 15 -22.92 2.73 -13.51
C VAL A 15 -23.08 3.38 -12.12
N TYR A 16 -23.98 4.36 -12.01
CA TYR A 16 -24.24 5.03 -10.73
C TYR A 16 -24.90 4.09 -9.71
N ASN A 17 -25.87 3.30 -10.13
CA ASN A 17 -26.51 2.31 -9.26
C ASN A 17 -25.52 1.24 -8.77
N ARG A 18 -24.64 0.77 -9.66
CA ARG A 18 -23.57 -0.14 -9.30
C ARG A 18 -22.59 0.50 -8.30
N TYR A 19 -22.24 1.76 -8.50
CA TYR A 19 -21.43 2.53 -7.57
C TYR A 19 -22.08 2.60 -6.18
N LEU A 20 -23.39 2.91 -6.09
CA LEU A 20 -24.11 2.95 -4.81
C LEU A 20 -24.08 1.61 -4.09
N ASN A 21 -24.32 0.51 -4.80
CA ASN A 21 -24.23 -0.84 -4.24
C ASN A 21 -22.82 -1.17 -3.75
N ALA A 22 -21.79 -0.72 -4.45
CA ALA A 22 -20.39 -0.92 -4.05
C ALA A 22 -20.04 -0.12 -2.79
N ILE A 23 -20.55 1.11 -2.65
CA ILE A 23 -20.41 1.93 -1.44
C ILE A 23 -21.13 1.28 -0.25
N GLU A 24 -22.34 0.77 -0.43
CA GLU A 24 -23.08 0.09 0.63
C GLU A 24 -22.29 -1.10 1.20
N LYS A 25 -21.70 -1.92 0.33
CA LYS A 25 -20.82 -3.02 0.76
C LYS A 25 -19.56 -2.54 1.48
N ARG A 26 -19.01 -1.39 1.09
CA ARG A 26 -17.84 -0.80 1.73
C ARG A 26 -18.16 -0.22 3.11
N SER A 27 -19.32 0.42 3.26
CA SER A 27 -19.71 1.15 4.47
C SER A 27 -19.66 0.30 5.75
N VAL A 28 -19.87 -1.01 5.63
CA VAL A 28 -19.77 -1.97 6.74
C VAL A 28 -18.35 -2.01 7.34
N LEU A 29 -17.32 -1.71 6.57
CA LEU A 29 -15.92 -1.78 6.98
C LEU A 29 -15.34 -0.41 7.38
N GLU A 30 -16.00 0.69 7.02
CA GLU A 30 -15.46 2.05 7.19
C GLU A 30 -15.13 2.39 8.64
N SER A 31 -16.02 2.05 9.57
CA SER A 31 -15.78 2.29 11.00
C SER A 31 -14.58 1.50 11.54
N TYR A 32 -14.41 0.27 11.06
CA TYR A 32 -13.28 -0.57 11.46
C TYR A 32 -11.96 -0.08 10.86
N TRP A 33 -11.97 0.40 9.62
CA TRP A 33 -10.81 1.02 8.98
C TRP A 33 -10.42 2.33 9.64
N GLU A 34 -11.42 3.14 10.06
CA GLU A 34 -11.17 4.38 10.78
C GLU A 34 -10.46 4.12 12.12
N GLU A 35 -10.87 3.08 12.86
CA GLU A 35 -10.17 2.66 14.06
C GLU A 35 -8.73 2.21 13.76
N CYS A 36 -8.50 1.46 12.67
CA CYS A 36 -7.15 1.08 12.26
C CYS A 36 -6.27 2.29 11.95
N TYR A 37 -6.82 3.31 11.26
CA TYR A 37 -6.11 4.56 11.03
C TYR A 37 -5.84 5.32 12.33
N GLU A 38 -6.84 5.44 13.21
CA GLU A 38 -6.69 6.18 14.46
C GLU A 38 -5.51 5.67 15.31
N TYR A 39 -5.36 4.35 15.44
CA TYR A 39 -4.35 3.75 16.32
C TYR A 39 -3.02 3.41 15.64
N ALA A 40 -3.00 3.14 14.35
CA ALA A 40 -1.81 2.66 13.65
C ALA A 40 -1.26 3.62 12.60
N LEU A 41 -2.08 4.53 12.06
CA LEU A 41 -1.66 5.56 11.11
C LEU A 41 -2.44 6.87 11.35
N PRO A 42 -2.24 7.55 12.49
CA PRO A 42 -3.06 8.70 12.91
C PRO A 42 -3.07 9.86 11.90
N GLN A 43 -2.04 9.95 11.06
CA GLN A 43 -1.94 10.96 9.99
C GLN A 43 -3.11 10.86 8.99
N LYS A 44 -3.68 9.67 8.78
CA LYS A 44 -4.83 9.40 7.91
C LYS A 44 -6.16 9.24 8.66
N SER A 45 -6.20 9.40 9.98
CA SER A 45 -7.43 9.39 10.78
C SER A 45 -8.38 10.51 10.35
N GLY A 46 -9.70 10.30 10.46
CA GLY A 46 -10.75 11.20 9.98
C GLY A 46 -11.05 11.06 8.48
N THR A 47 -10.39 10.13 7.78
CA THR A 47 -10.55 9.91 6.35
C THR A 47 -12.00 9.56 5.98
N PHE A 48 -12.69 8.73 6.79
CA PHE A 48 -14.06 8.29 6.52
C PHE A 48 -15.13 9.20 7.16
N ASN A 49 -14.75 10.03 8.12
CA ASN A 49 -15.69 10.91 8.83
C ASN A 49 -15.99 12.23 8.10
N GLY A 50 -15.46 12.43 6.89
CA GLY A 50 -15.68 13.64 6.09
C GLY A 50 -15.01 14.89 6.66
N GLU A 51 -14.20 14.75 7.70
CA GLU A 51 -13.44 15.86 8.26
C GLU A 51 -12.34 16.29 7.28
N ASN A 52 -12.35 17.57 6.94
CA ASN A 52 -11.32 18.14 6.09
C ASN A 52 -9.94 17.93 6.71
N PHE A 53 -9.03 17.31 5.97
CA PHE A 53 -7.67 16.91 6.37
C PHE A 53 -6.80 18.00 7.00
N SER A 54 -7.25 19.25 7.07
CA SER A 54 -6.33 20.37 7.17
C SER A 54 -6.01 20.88 8.57
N ASN A 55 -6.69 20.51 9.65
CA ASN A 55 -6.40 21.19 10.93
C ASN A 55 -6.73 20.44 12.23
N VAL A 56 -7.00 19.15 12.21
CA VAL A 56 -7.30 18.41 13.45
C VAL A 56 -5.98 17.86 14.03
N LYS A 57 -5.79 18.07 15.35
CA LYS A 57 -4.74 17.35 16.09
C LYS A 57 -5.09 15.86 16.12
N LYS A 58 -4.53 15.09 15.19
CA LYS A 58 -4.92 13.70 14.92
C LYS A 58 -4.38 12.69 15.94
N ASN A 59 -3.49 13.09 16.86
CA ASN A 59 -2.81 12.19 17.80
C ASN A 59 -3.29 12.34 19.25
N THR A 60 -4.49 12.85 19.49
CA THR A 60 -4.97 13.11 20.87
C THR A 60 -5.23 11.85 21.69
N ASN A 61 -5.51 10.72 21.02
CA ASN A 61 -5.90 9.46 21.68
C ASN A 61 -4.82 8.39 21.64
N VAL A 62 -3.66 8.65 21.00
CA VAL A 62 -2.56 7.69 20.88
C VAL A 62 -1.54 7.95 21.99
N PHE A 63 -1.44 7.01 22.93
CA PHE A 63 -0.49 7.04 24.04
C PHE A 63 0.69 6.08 23.83
N ASP A 64 0.52 5.08 22.96
CA ASP A 64 1.55 4.10 22.60
C ASP A 64 1.84 4.16 21.10
N SER A 65 3.07 4.51 20.74
CA SER A 65 3.52 4.66 19.33
C SER A 65 4.06 3.36 18.69
N THR A 66 3.96 2.23 19.40
CA THR A 66 4.53 0.96 18.90
C THR A 66 3.92 0.55 17.57
N ALA A 67 2.60 0.67 17.41
CA ALA A 67 1.90 0.29 16.19
C ALA A 67 2.27 1.21 15.01
N GLU A 68 2.32 2.54 15.23
CA GLU A 68 2.71 3.52 14.22
C GLU A 68 4.13 3.23 13.70
N SER A 69 5.08 3.07 14.62
CA SER A 69 6.48 2.74 14.27
C SER A 69 6.61 1.39 13.54
N ALA A 70 5.79 0.40 13.92
CA ALA A 70 5.80 -0.91 13.30
C ALA A 70 5.23 -0.88 11.88
N VAL A 71 4.18 -0.10 11.63
CA VAL A 71 3.60 0.10 10.29
C VAL A 71 4.61 0.78 9.35
N ASP A 72 5.27 1.84 9.80
CA ASP A 72 6.29 2.54 9.00
C ASP A 72 7.47 1.64 8.64
N ARG A 73 7.94 0.83 9.61
CA ARG A 73 9.02 -0.15 9.37
C ARG A 73 8.61 -1.22 8.36
N LEU A 74 7.41 -1.77 8.51
CA LEU A 74 6.90 -2.78 7.58
C LEU A 74 6.73 -2.20 6.16
N ALA A 75 6.20 -0.98 6.02
CA ALA A 75 6.04 -0.31 4.73
C ALA A 75 7.40 -0.05 4.05
N SER A 76 8.37 0.44 4.81
CA SER A 76 9.74 0.66 4.33
C SER A 76 10.42 -0.66 3.93
N SER A 77 10.19 -1.73 4.67
CA SER A 77 10.70 -3.05 4.36
C SER A 77 10.07 -3.64 3.10
N LEU A 78 8.75 -3.49 2.91
CA LEU A 78 8.07 -3.88 1.67
C LEU A 78 8.63 -3.11 0.46
N LEU A 79 8.82 -1.80 0.59
CA LEU A 79 9.41 -1.00 -0.47
C LEU A 79 10.81 -1.53 -0.84
N SER A 80 11.67 -1.76 0.15
CA SER A 80 13.03 -2.22 -0.08
C SER A 80 13.12 -3.64 -0.64
N GLN A 81 12.14 -4.49 -0.38
CA GLN A 81 12.17 -5.90 -0.76
C GLN A 81 11.38 -6.22 -2.03
N LEU A 82 10.29 -5.49 -2.31
CA LEU A 82 9.44 -5.71 -3.50
C LEU A 82 9.80 -4.78 -4.65
N THR A 83 9.97 -3.49 -4.35
CA THR A 83 10.18 -2.43 -5.34
C THR A 83 11.33 -1.50 -4.92
N PRO A 84 12.57 -2.01 -4.78
CA PRO A 84 13.69 -1.21 -4.33
C PRO A 84 14.01 -0.08 -5.33
N PRO A 85 14.12 1.18 -4.89
CA PRO A 85 14.37 2.32 -5.78
C PRO A 85 15.80 2.34 -6.36
N TRP A 86 16.73 1.55 -5.82
CA TRP A 86 18.15 1.52 -6.23
C TRP A 86 18.53 0.28 -7.01
N SER A 87 17.61 -0.63 -7.27
CA SER A 87 17.88 -1.84 -8.03
C SER A 87 16.70 -2.24 -8.91
N LYS A 88 17.00 -2.97 -9.97
CA LYS A 88 16.01 -3.53 -10.87
C LYS A 88 15.26 -4.66 -10.15
N TRP A 89 13.93 -4.58 -10.12
CA TRP A 89 13.06 -5.53 -9.43
C TRP A 89 12.24 -6.42 -10.37
N PHE A 90 12.25 -6.15 -11.68
CA PHE A 90 11.60 -6.96 -12.70
C PHE A 90 12.54 -7.22 -13.89
N GLY A 91 12.26 -8.25 -14.65
CA GLY A 91 12.91 -8.60 -15.89
C GLY A 91 11.90 -9.17 -16.88
N LEU A 92 12.26 -9.17 -18.16
CA LEU A 92 11.51 -9.76 -19.24
C LEU A 92 12.29 -10.98 -19.76
N GLU A 93 11.65 -12.14 -19.76
CA GLU A 93 12.22 -13.36 -20.32
C GLU A 93 11.34 -13.85 -21.47
N PHE A 94 11.91 -14.72 -22.31
CA PHE A 94 11.13 -15.35 -23.35
C PHE A 94 10.18 -16.38 -22.75
N GLY A 95 8.97 -16.39 -23.29
CA GLY A 95 8.01 -17.45 -23.02
C GLY A 95 8.34 -18.78 -23.72
N ILE A 96 7.41 -19.72 -23.65
CA ILE A 96 7.63 -21.12 -24.05
C ILE A 96 7.71 -21.30 -25.59
N ASP A 97 7.14 -20.38 -26.39
CA ASP A 97 6.89 -20.59 -27.83
C ASP A 97 8.01 -20.11 -28.77
N ILE A 98 9.16 -19.64 -28.26
CA ILE A 98 10.21 -19.08 -29.13
C ILE A 98 11.24 -20.12 -29.56
N VAL A 99 11.36 -20.30 -30.87
CA VAL A 99 12.36 -21.19 -31.54
C VAL A 99 13.76 -20.58 -31.47
N ASP A 100 14.79 -21.43 -31.38
CA ASP A 100 16.17 -21.11 -30.95
C ASP A 100 16.97 -20.15 -31.84
N ASP A 101 16.67 -20.00 -33.15
CA ASP A 101 17.55 -19.30 -34.09
C ASP A 101 17.62 -17.77 -33.96
N ASP A 102 16.57 -17.13 -33.38
CA ASP A 102 16.46 -15.65 -33.27
C ASP A 102 16.70 -15.11 -31.84
N LYS A 103 17.09 -15.98 -30.90
CA LYS A 103 17.13 -15.64 -29.47
C LYS A 103 18.05 -14.46 -29.13
N LYS A 104 19.22 -14.37 -29.77
CA LYS A 104 20.26 -13.40 -29.36
C LYS A 104 19.88 -11.95 -29.66
N GLU A 105 19.26 -11.70 -30.80
CA GLU A 105 18.79 -10.35 -31.19
C GLU A 105 17.58 -9.93 -30.34
N LYS A 106 16.66 -10.84 -30.12
CA LYS A 106 15.47 -10.63 -29.28
C LYS A 106 15.83 -10.40 -27.80
N TYR A 107 16.87 -11.07 -27.26
CA TYR A 107 17.36 -10.79 -25.92
C TYR A 107 17.84 -9.35 -25.75
N LEU A 108 18.58 -8.83 -26.72
CA LEU A 108 19.04 -7.43 -26.70
C LEU A 108 17.86 -6.44 -26.78
N GLN A 109 16.81 -6.79 -27.52
CA GLN A 109 15.60 -5.98 -27.57
C GLN A 109 14.89 -5.96 -26.22
N LEU A 110 14.70 -7.11 -25.54
CA LEU A 110 14.10 -7.19 -24.22
C LEU A 110 14.92 -6.42 -23.16
N GLU A 111 16.25 -6.56 -23.20
CA GLU A 111 17.13 -5.81 -22.28
C GLU A 111 17.04 -4.29 -22.49
N ASN A 112 16.88 -3.83 -23.73
CA ASN A 112 16.67 -2.41 -24.02
C ASN A 112 15.30 -1.94 -23.50
N ILE A 113 14.25 -2.72 -23.71
CA ILE A 113 12.90 -2.40 -23.21
C ILE A 113 12.90 -2.31 -21.67
N GLU A 114 13.56 -3.25 -20.99
CA GLU A 114 13.72 -3.22 -19.54
C GLU A 114 14.44 -1.95 -19.07
N LYS A 115 15.51 -1.54 -19.73
CA LYS A 115 16.26 -0.32 -19.40
C LYS A 115 15.39 0.94 -19.57
N ILE A 116 14.59 1.00 -20.65
CA ILE A 116 13.68 2.11 -20.88
C ILE A 116 12.61 2.15 -19.80
N LEU A 117 11.97 1.01 -19.49
CA LEU A 117 10.98 0.89 -18.44
C LEU A 117 11.52 1.33 -17.08
N GLN A 118 12.69 0.80 -16.70
CA GLN A 118 13.34 1.15 -15.43
C GLN A 118 13.66 2.64 -15.38
N SER A 119 14.20 3.22 -16.44
CA SER A 119 14.51 4.66 -16.52
C SER A 119 13.28 5.54 -16.32
N HIS A 120 12.13 5.16 -16.89
CA HIS A 120 10.87 5.88 -16.70
C HIS A 120 10.33 5.74 -15.26
N LEU A 121 10.43 4.56 -14.65
CA LEU A 121 10.05 4.33 -13.26
C LEU A 121 10.92 5.16 -12.31
N ASP A 122 12.24 5.16 -12.50
CA ASP A 122 13.20 5.88 -11.66
C ASP A 122 13.03 7.40 -11.73
N ARG A 123 12.61 7.92 -12.88
CA ARG A 123 12.33 9.35 -13.07
C ARG A 123 10.91 9.76 -12.64
N SER A 124 10.04 8.81 -12.35
CA SER A 124 8.66 9.04 -11.93
C SER A 124 8.56 9.17 -10.41
N ASN A 125 7.35 9.45 -9.94
CA ASN A 125 7.02 9.43 -8.51
C ASN A 125 6.60 8.05 -7.98
N PHE A 126 6.91 6.97 -8.70
CA PHE A 126 6.44 5.61 -8.39
C PHE A 126 6.76 5.18 -6.96
N TYR A 127 8.01 5.31 -6.54
CA TYR A 127 8.46 4.80 -5.23
C TYR A 127 7.83 5.52 -4.05
N VAL A 128 7.57 6.82 -4.20
CA VAL A 128 6.90 7.63 -3.17
C VAL A 128 5.45 7.20 -3.02
N GLU A 129 4.74 7.07 -4.14
CA GLU A 129 3.34 6.66 -4.14
C GLU A 129 3.17 5.18 -3.75
N ALA A 130 4.11 4.32 -4.13
CA ALA A 130 4.12 2.92 -3.70
C ALA A 130 4.25 2.80 -2.18
N HIS A 131 5.12 3.60 -1.54
CA HIS A 131 5.24 3.63 -0.08
C HIS A 131 3.91 4.05 0.58
N GLN A 132 3.23 5.07 0.05
CA GLN A 132 1.91 5.48 0.55
C GLN A 132 0.86 4.38 0.40
N CYS A 133 0.89 3.65 -0.71
CA CYS A 133 0.02 2.49 -0.92
C CYS A 133 0.36 1.34 0.05
N TYR A 134 1.63 1.11 0.36
CA TYR A 134 2.02 0.09 1.36
C TYR A 134 1.54 0.44 2.77
N LEU A 135 1.55 1.73 3.15
CA LEU A 135 0.96 2.17 4.43
C LEU A 135 -0.53 1.83 4.50
N ASP A 136 -1.30 2.12 3.44
CA ASP A 136 -2.72 1.76 3.38
C ASP A 136 -2.92 0.24 3.38
N LEU A 137 -2.13 -0.50 2.62
CA LEU A 137 -2.17 -1.96 2.54
C LEU A 137 -1.99 -2.62 3.91
N ILE A 138 -1.03 -2.13 4.71
CA ILE A 138 -0.72 -2.65 6.05
C ILE A 138 -1.81 -2.26 7.03
N THR A 139 -2.40 -1.07 6.90
CA THR A 139 -3.36 -0.55 7.86
C THR A 139 -4.78 -1.06 7.60
N VAL A 140 -5.26 -0.99 6.37
CA VAL A 140 -6.65 -1.37 6.01
C VAL A 140 -6.75 -2.60 5.10
N GLY A 141 -5.62 -3.18 4.70
CA GLY A 141 -5.58 -4.44 3.95
C GLY A 141 -5.81 -4.33 2.46
N THR A 142 -6.15 -3.16 1.95
CA THR A 142 -6.37 -2.89 0.52
C THR A 142 -5.75 -1.55 0.17
N ALA A 143 -5.11 -1.47 -0.98
CA ALA A 143 -4.54 -0.23 -1.49
C ALA A 143 -4.86 -0.05 -2.98
N VAL A 144 -4.87 1.18 -3.42
CA VAL A 144 -5.17 1.57 -4.80
C VAL A 144 -4.15 2.56 -5.29
N MET A 145 -3.56 2.25 -6.43
CA MET A 145 -2.69 3.14 -7.16
C MET A 145 -3.34 3.52 -8.50
N LEU A 146 -3.51 4.79 -8.73
CA LEU A 146 -3.88 5.31 -10.05
C LEU A 146 -2.61 5.52 -10.87
N PHE A 147 -2.50 4.86 -12.01
CA PHE A 147 -1.39 4.95 -12.92
C PHE A 147 -1.84 5.63 -14.22
N GLU A 148 -1.46 6.87 -14.40
CA GLU A 148 -1.78 7.71 -15.55
C GLU A 148 -0.56 7.89 -16.46
N GLU A 149 -0.81 8.26 -17.71
CA GLU A 149 0.22 8.71 -18.63
C GLU A 149 0.43 10.22 -18.46
N ASN A 150 1.68 10.63 -18.36
CA ASN A 150 2.06 12.04 -18.35
C ASN A 150 1.99 12.66 -19.76
N ALA A 151 1.90 13.98 -19.81
CA ALA A 151 1.99 14.72 -21.05
C ALA A 151 3.35 14.52 -21.75
N VAL A 152 3.38 14.65 -23.05
CA VAL A 152 4.63 14.58 -23.84
C VAL A 152 5.50 15.79 -23.47
N GLY A 153 6.76 15.52 -23.11
CA GLY A 153 7.71 16.55 -22.67
C GLY A 153 8.00 16.56 -21.16
N GLU A 154 7.27 15.78 -20.38
CA GLU A 154 7.57 15.56 -18.95
C GLU A 154 8.77 14.61 -18.77
N ASN A 155 9.41 14.65 -17.60
CA ASN A 155 10.60 13.84 -17.28
C ASN A 155 10.37 12.33 -17.39
N SER A 156 9.16 11.87 -17.16
CA SER A 156 8.73 10.47 -17.28
C SER A 156 7.39 10.38 -17.98
N ALA A 157 7.19 9.32 -18.75
CA ALA A 157 5.90 8.96 -19.32
C ALA A 157 4.86 8.56 -18.26
N PHE A 158 5.29 8.31 -17.01
CA PHE A 158 4.49 7.71 -15.95
C PHE A 158 4.18 8.72 -14.84
N LYS A 159 2.92 8.69 -14.41
CA LYS A 159 2.44 9.43 -13.24
C LYS A 159 1.64 8.48 -12.36
N PHE A 160 1.99 8.42 -11.10
CA PHE A 160 1.34 7.60 -10.10
C PHE A 160 0.65 8.47 -9.06
N THR A 161 -0.44 7.98 -8.50
CA THR A 161 -1.16 8.63 -7.40
C THR A 161 -1.72 7.55 -6.49
N SER A 162 -1.36 7.57 -5.22
CA SER A 162 -2.01 6.76 -4.19
C SER A 162 -3.42 7.30 -3.94
N VAL A 163 -4.43 6.47 -4.12
CA VAL A 163 -5.83 6.88 -3.98
C VAL A 163 -6.33 6.50 -2.59
N PRO A 164 -6.84 7.47 -1.80
CA PRO A 164 -7.38 7.19 -0.47
C PRO A 164 -8.56 6.22 -0.51
N MET A 165 -8.64 5.32 0.47
CA MET A 165 -9.67 4.27 0.52
C MET A 165 -11.10 4.78 0.64
N ASN A 166 -11.31 5.99 1.19
CA ASN A 166 -12.63 6.62 1.25
C ASN A 166 -13.14 7.10 -0.13
N GLU A 167 -12.24 7.30 -1.09
CA GLU A 167 -12.62 7.72 -2.45
C GLU A 167 -13.02 6.55 -3.34
N VAL A 168 -12.67 5.29 -3.00
CA VAL A 168 -12.81 4.14 -3.92
C VAL A 168 -13.78 3.09 -3.42
N ALA A 169 -14.49 2.47 -4.35
CA ALA A 169 -15.30 1.29 -4.14
C ALA A 169 -15.07 0.28 -5.28
N PHE A 170 -15.25 -1.01 -5.00
CA PHE A 170 -14.92 -2.08 -5.92
C PHE A 170 -16.06 -3.05 -6.14
N GLU A 171 -16.05 -3.66 -7.32
CA GLU A 171 -16.72 -4.92 -7.56
C GLU A 171 -15.68 -5.98 -7.95
N GLU A 172 -15.91 -7.18 -7.50
CA GLU A 172 -15.09 -8.33 -7.79
C GLU A 172 -15.73 -9.18 -8.88
N ASN A 173 -14.94 -9.64 -9.85
CA ASN A 173 -15.42 -10.55 -10.87
C ASN A 173 -15.48 -11.99 -10.37
N THR A 174 -16.01 -12.89 -11.21
CA THR A 174 -16.13 -14.34 -10.91
C THR A 174 -14.80 -15.02 -10.63
N ASN A 175 -13.68 -14.46 -11.11
CA ASN A 175 -12.32 -14.97 -10.90
C ASN A 175 -11.64 -14.38 -9.64
N GLY A 176 -12.35 -13.58 -8.86
CA GLY A 176 -11.81 -12.96 -7.65
C GLY A 176 -10.88 -11.77 -7.89
N LYS A 177 -10.86 -11.20 -9.10
CA LYS A 177 -10.09 -9.98 -9.42
C LYS A 177 -10.94 -8.73 -9.23
N LEU A 178 -10.31 -7.66 -8.74
CA LEU A 178 -10.92 -6.32 -8.65
C LEU A 178 -10.76 -5.64 -10.01
N ASP A 179 -11.72 -5.84 -10.89
CA ASP A 179 -11.69 -5.32 -12.26
C ASP A 179 -12.64 -4.14 -12.49
N THR A 180 -13.59 -3.95 -11.60
CA THR A 180 -14.49 -2.80 -11.61
C THR A 180 -14.14 -1.88 -10.45
N VAL A 181 -13.80 -0.63 -10.77
CA VAL A 181 -13.35 0.37 -9.80
C VAL A 181 -14.14 1.64 -9.98
N PHE A 182 -14.70 2.12 -8.89
CA PHE A 182 -15.34 3.43 -8.79
C PHE A 182 -14.50 4.32 -7.89
N ARG A 183 -14.24 5.56 -8.34
CA ARG A 183 -13.59 6.59 -7.53
C ARG A 183 -14.49 7.80 -7.45
N ARG A 184 -14.77 8.27 -6.24
CA ARG A 184 -15.48 9.52 -5.98
C ARG A 184 -14.51 10.53 -5.40
N SER A 185 -14.12 11.52 -6.17
CA SER A 185 -13.16 12.56 -5.75
C SER A 185 -13.85 13.91 -5.60
N TYR A 186 -13.39 14.72 -4.63
CA TYR A 186 -13.90 16.04 -4.34
C TYR A 186 -12.97 17.10 -4.95
N VAL A 187 -13.39 17.68 -6.07
CA VAL A 187 -12.54 18.51 -6.93
C VAL A 187 -13.12 19.93 -7.03
N SER A 188 -12.28 20.98 -6.93
CA SER A 188 -12.73 22.34 -7.19
C SER A 188 -13.09 22.55 -8.66
N LEU A 189 -14.03 23.44 -8.96
CA LEU A 189 -14.45 23.74 -10.33
C LEU A 189 -13.27 24.29 -11.17
N ALA A 190 -12.32 24.99 -10.54
CA ALA A 190 -11.09 25.41 -11.21
C ALA A 190 -10.24 24.21 -11.69
N ASN A 191 -9.98 23.25 -10.78
CA ASN A 191 -9.21 22.05 -11.11
C ASN A 191 -9.95 21.11 -12.06
N LEU A 192 -11.28 21.10 -12.02
CA LEU A 192 -12.10 20.32 -12.95
C LEU A 192 -11.86 20.76 -14.40
N LYS A 193 -11.78 22.07 -14.67
CA LYS A 193 -11.45 22.59 -16.00
C LYS A 193 -10.06 22.19 -16.48
N ILE A 194 -9.09 22.14 -15.57
CA ILE A 194 -7.71 21.74 -15.90
C ILE A 194 -7.66 20.23 -16.19
N ARG A 195 -8.30 19.43 -15.34
CA ARG A 195 -8.25 17.96 -15.45
C ARG A 195 -9.05 17.44 -16.64
N PHE A 196 -10.16 18.11 -16.98
CA PHE A 196 -11.07 17.74 -18.08
C PHE A 196 -11.20 18.86 -19.10
N ALA A 197 -10.06 19.31 -19.65
CA ALA A 197 -9.99 20.46 -20.56
C ALA A 197 -10.85 20.33 -21.84
N ASN A 198 -11.18 19.09 -22.25
CA ASN A 198 -11.94 18.82 -23.47
C ASN A 198 -13.46 18.78 -23.27
N VAL A 199 -13.96 19.09 -22.07
CA VAL A 199 -15.40 19.10 -21.78
C VAL A 199 -16.02 20.38 -22.31
N ILE A 200 -17.08 20.22 -23.10
CA ILE A 200 -17.90 21.32 -23.58
C ILE A 200 -19.05 21.50 -22.59
N PHE A 201 -18.98 22.57 -21.80
CA PHE A 201 -20.06 22.97 -20.91
C PHE A 201 -21.00 23.93 -21.65
N ASP A 202 -22.30 23.85 -21.37
CA ASP A 202 -23.29 24.81 -21.84
C ASP A 202 -23.01 26.20 -21.28
N GLU A 203 -23.49 27.26 -21.96
CA GLU A 203 -23.27 28.66 -21.57
C GLU A 203 -23.64 28.93 -20.11
N LYS A 204 -24.77 28.38 -19.63
CA LYS A 204 -25.21 28.49 -18.23
C LYS A 204 -24.25 27.80 -17.25
N GLN A 205 -23.76 26.63 -17.62
CA GLN A 205 -22.78 25.86 -16.82
C GLN A 205 -21.45 26.61 -16.77
N GLN A 206 -20.99 27.18 -17.87
CA GLN A 206 -19.77 27.99 -17.94
C GLN A 206 -19.89 29.24 -17.05
N GLU A 207 -21.03 29.90 -17.03
CA GLU A 207 -21.30 31.06 -16.17
C GLU A 207 -21.24 30.67 -14.69
N ILE A 208 -21.90 29.58 -14.31
CA ILE A 208 -21.87 29.05 -12.93
C ILE A 208 -20.44 28.72 -12.50
N ILE A 209 -19.68 28.03 -13.36
CA ILE A 209 -18.29 27.64 -13.08
C ILE A 209 -17.39 28.88 -12.94
N SER A 210 -17.56 29.90 -13.80
CA SER A 210 -16.75 31.12 -13.74
C SER A 210 -17.00 31.96 -12.50
N LYS A 211 -18.23 31.94 -11.97
CA LYS A 211 -18.62 32.64 -10.74
C LYS A 211 -18.19 31.92 -9.45
N ASN A 212 -17.94 30.60 -9.51
CA ASN A 212 -17.76 29.76 -8.32
C ASN A 212 -16.52 28.85 -8.44
N LEU A 213 -15.38 29.37 -8.85
CA LEU A 213 -14.17 28.58 -9.11
C LEU A 213 -13.67 27.76 -7.90
N ASP A 214 -13.87 28.27 -6.69
CA ASP A 214 -13.46 27.61 -5.44
C ASP A 214 -14.47 26.56 -4.95
N LYS A 215 -15.70 26.57 -5.50
CA LYS A 215 -16.72 25.58 -5.12
C LYS A 215 -16.25 24.19 -5.57
N LYS A 216 -16.37 23.23 -4.69
CA LYS A 216 -15.97 21.84 -4.97
C LYS A 216 -17.18 21.00 -5.36
N VAL A 217 -16.95 20.04 -6.22
CA VAL A 217 -17.93 19.08 -6.74
C VAL A 217 -17.44 17.66 -6.57
N TYR A 218 -18.35 16.73 -6.40
CA TYR A 218 -18.01 15.31 -6.45
C TYR A 218 -17.99 14.84 -7.90
N VAL A 219 -16.88 14.24 -8.29
CA VAL A 219 -16.69 13.58 -9.59
C VAL A 219 -16.59 12.10 -9.35
N ILE A 220 -17.41 11.32 -10.04
CA ILE A 220 -17.32 9.86 -10.07
C ILE A 220 -16.60 9.45 -11.34
N GLU A 221 -15.51 8.70 -11.16
CA GLU A 221 -14.76 8.03 -12.21
C GLU A 221 -15.01 6.53 -12.08
N ALA A 222 -15.46 5.89 -13.14
CA ALA A 222 -15.71 4.46 -13.17
C ALA A 222 -14.89 3.77 -14.26
N VAL A 223 -14.29 2.66 -13.92
CA VAL A 223 -13.58 1.76 -14.83
C VAL A 223 -14.26 0.40 -14.76
N LEU A 224 -14.78 -0.06 -15.90
CA LEU A 224 -15.54 -1.30 -16.00
C LEU A 224 -14.92 -2.22 -17.07
N PRO A 225 -14.87 -3.53 -16.81
CA PRO A 225 -14.36 -4.46 -17.81
C PRO A 225 -15.24 -4.47 -19.07
N ARG A 226 -14.59 -4.60 -20.21
CA ARG A 226 -15.21 -4.71 -21.52
C ARG A 226 -14.60 -5.88 -22.28
N ILE A 227 -15.43 -6.67 -22.91
CA ILE A 227 -14.99 -7.64 -23.90
C ILE A 227 -15.22 -7.02 -25.29
N THR A 228 -14.14 -6.84 -26.04
CA THR A 228 -14.22 -6.32 -27.41
C THR A 228 -14.80 -7.39 -28.33
N SER A 229 -15.41 -6.96 -29.45
CA SER A 229 -15.91 -7.88 -30.48
C SER A 229 -14.85 -8.86 -31.03
N SER A 230 -13.57 -8.52 -30.88
CA SER A 230 -12.42 -9.39 -31.18
C SER A 230 -12.03 -10.36 -30.06
N GLY A 231 -12.79 -10.40 -28.95
CA GLY A 231 -12.47 -11.24 -27.79
C GLY A 231 -11.36 -10.70 -26.89
N GLN A 232 -10.78 -9.56 -27.20
CA GLN A 232 -9.76 -8.93 -26.34
C GLN A 232 -10.42 -8.25 -25.15
N GLN A 233 -9.84 -8.43 -23.95
CA GLN A 233 -10.25 -7.73 -22.76
C GLN A 233 -9.78 -6.27 -22.81
N GLY A 234 -10.63 -5.37 -22.38
CA GLY A 234 -10.34 -3.96 -22.23
C GLY A 234 -11.18 -3.36 -21.11
N TYR A 235 -11.11 -2.05 -20.93
CA TYR A 235 -11.85 -1.35 -19.89
C TYR A 235 -12.52 -0.10 -20.46
N ASN A 236 -13.80 0.05 -20.17
CA ASN A 236 -14.53 1.30 -20.39
C ASN A 236 -14.24 2.25 -19.23
N TYR A 237 -13.94 3.49 -19.53
CA TYR A 237 -13.76 4.56 -18.55
C TYR A 237 -14.85 5.61 -18.76
N ILE A 238 -15.48 6.02 -17.69
CA ILE A 238 -16.41 7.14 -17.67
C ILE A 238 -16.18 8.00 -16.45
N ALA A 239 -16.21 9.31 -16.63
CA ALA A 239 -16.18 10.30 -15.54
C ALA A 239 -17.40 11.22 -15.67
N PHE A 240 -18.11 11.44 -14.58
CA PHE A 240 -19.28 12.34 -14.54
C PHE A 240 -19.41 13.03 -13.17
N ILE A 241 -20.16 14.14 -13.15
CA ILE A 241 -20.41 14.90 -11.92
C ILE A 241 -21.58 14.25 -11.18
N ASP A 242 -21.39 13.97 -9.88
CA ASP A 242 -22.38 13.35 -8.99
C ASP A 242 -23.44 14.37 -8.52
N ASP A 243 -22.98 15.54 -8.04
CA ASP A 243 -23.83 16.54 -7.37
C ASP A 243 -24.29 17.65 -8.34
N VAL A 244 -24.98 17.24 -9.41
CA VAL A 244 -25.40 18.17 -10.47
C VAL A 244 -26.56 19.06 -10.03
N GLU A 245 -27.49 18.53 -9.21
CA GLU A 245 -28.68 19.26 -8.77
C GLU A 245 -28.33 20.47 -7.91
N ASN A 246 -27.42 20.33 -6.97
CA ASN A 246 -27.04 21.39 -6.03
C ASN A 246 -26.17 22.50 -6.67
N ILE A 247 -25.58 22.24 -7.82
CA ILE A 247 -24.63 23.17 -8.42
C ILE A 247 -25.13 23.72 -9.75
N PHE A 248 -25.69 22.86 -10.59
CA PHE A 248 -26.10 23.21 -11.94
C PHE A 248 -27.64 23.25 -12.13
N ASN A 249 -28.41 22.99 -11.05
CA ASN A 249 -29.87 22.87 -11.10
C ASN A 249 -30.37 21.95 -12.22
N SER A 250 -29.70 20.85 -12.45
CA SER A 250 -30.02 19.88 -13.49
C SER A 250 -30.17 18.49 -12.89
N SER A 251 -31.18 17.76 -13.29
CA SER A 251 -31.38 16.35 -12.94
C SER A 251 -30.54 15.38 -13.79
N VAL A 252 -29.90 15.89 -14.85
CA VAL A 252 -29.12 15.08 -15.77
C VAL A 252 -27.65 15.13 -15.39
N LYS A 253 -27.00 13.97 -15.20
CA LYS A 253 -25.59 13.88 -14.88
C LYS A 253 -24.73 14.39 -16.04
N ILE A 254 -23.74 15.22 -15.73
CA ILE A 254 -22.84 15.80 -16.73
C ILE A 254 -21.65 14.86 -16.91
N ILE A 255 -21.54 14.29 -18.11
CA ILE A 255 -20.41 13.43 -18.49
C ILE A 255 -19.21 14.33 -18.77
N LEU A 256 -18.09 14.09 -18.06
CA LEU A 256 -16.84 14.83 -18.21
C LEU A 256 -15.91 14.18 -19.22
N LYS A 257 -15.77 12.86 -19.16
CA LYS A 257 -14.87 12.13 -20.04
C LYS A 257 -15.35 10.70 -20.22
N THR A 258 -15.21 10.20 -21.44
CA THR A 258 -15.37 8.78 -21.77
C THR A 258 -14.11 8.30 -22.48
N GLY A 259 -13.81 7.03 -22.36
CA GLY A 259 -12.65 6.45 -23.03
C GLY A 259 -12.58 4.94 -22.87
N VAL A 260 -11.60 4.35 -23.55
CA VAL A 260 -11.32 2.91 -23.49
C VAL A 260 -9.84 2.73 -23.18
N PHE A 261 -9.56 1.84 -22.24
CA PHE A 261 -8.20 1.44 -21.90
C PHE A 261 -7.98 -0.04 -22.23
N ALA A 262 -6.79 -0.38 -22.70
CA ALA A 262 -6.37 -1.77 -22.84
C ALA A 262 -6.17 -2.43 -21.45
N ASN A 263 -5.58 -1.67 -20.51
CA ASN A 263 -5.36 -2.11 -19.13
C ASN A 263 -5.95 -1.08 -18.18
N SER A 264 -6.50 -1.52 -17.04
CA SER A 264 -7.08 -0.63 -16.03
C SER A 264 -6.07 0.42 -15.56
N PRO A 265 -6.46 1.71 -15.46
CA PRO A 265 -5.63 2.74 -14.85
C PRO A 265 -5.55 2.63 -13.33
N PHE A 266 -6.51 1.95 -12.70
CA PHE A 266 -6.50 1.68 -11.28
C PHE A 266 -5.89 0.29 -11.03
N ILE A 267 -4.84 0.26 -10.23
CA ILE A 267 -4.18 -0.96 -9.78
C ILE A 267 -4.57 -1.16 -8.32
N CYS A 268 -5.43 -2.15 -8.09
CA CYS A 268 -6.00 -2.46 -6.78
C CYS A 268 -5.40 -3.76 -6.28
N PHE A 269 -4.89 -3.75 -5.06
CA PHE A 269 -4.21 -4.90 -4.49
C PHE A 269 -4.50 -5.05 -3.00
N ARG A 270 -4.44 -6.30 -2.52
CA ARG A 270 -4.85 -6.71 -1.19
C ARG A 270 -3.74 -7.44 -0.46
N TRP A 271 -3.65 -7.24 0.86
CA TRP A 271 -2.72 -7.98 1.71
C TRP A 271 -3.10 -9.46 1.82
N GLN A 272 -4.28 -9.71 2.34
CA GLN A 272 -4.84 -11.06 2.47
C GLN A 272 -6.32 -11.03 2.10
N LYS A 273 -6.74 -11.93 1.23
CA LYS A 273 -8.14 -12.10 0.86
C LYS A 273 -8.77 -13.21 1.67
N VAL A 274 -9.92 -12.95 2.25
CA VAL A 274 -10.80 -13.95 2.83
C VAL A 274 -11.85 -14.31 1.78
N SER A 275 -12.22 -15.59 1.70
CA SER A 275 -13.30 -16.04 0.81
C SER A 275 -14.58 -15.28 1.14
N SER A 276 -15.33 -14.86 0.13
CA SER A 276 -16.54 -14.04 0.23
C SER A 276 -16.34 -12.54 0.57
N GLU A 277 -15.13 -12.07 0.87
CA GLU A 277 -14.85 -10.65 1.09
C GLU A 277 -14.22 -10.02 -0.15
N ILE A 278 -14.67 -8.80 -0.49
CA ILE A 278 -14.11 -8.02 -1.61
C ILE A 278 -12.80 -7.36 -1.18
N TYR A 279 -12.79 -6.79 0.02
CA TYR A 279 -11.66 -6.06 0.57
C TYR A 279 -10.69 -6.98 1.30
N GLY A 280 -9.42 -6.60 1.33
CA GLY A 280 -8.37 -7.37 2.00
C GLY A 280 -8.40 -7.20 3.52
N ARG A 281 -7.82 -8.17 4.23
CA ARG A 281 -7.55 -8.11 5.67
C ARG A 281 -6.11 -7.73 5.91
N SER A 282 -5.87 -6.82 6.86
CA SER A 282 -4.55 -6.28 7.17
C SER A 282 -3.92 -6.93 8.41
N PRO A 283 -2.59 -6.84 8.55
CA PRO A 283 -1.94 -7.23 9.80
C PRO A 283 -2.32 -6.30 10.96
N VAL A 284 -2.58 -5.01 10.72
CA VAL A 284 -3.07 -4.08 11.74
C VAL A 284 -4.45 -4.50 12.24
N MET A 285 -5.38 -4.90 11.36
CA MET A 285 -6.70 -5.42 11.77
C MET A 285 -6.56 -6.61 12.74
N LYS A 286 -5.58 -7.48 12.50
CA LYS A 286 -5.31 -8.62 13.37
C LYS A 286 -4.75 -8.21 14.72
N ALA A 287 -3.89 -7.20 14.74
CA ALA A 287 -3.23 -6.69 15.95
C ALA A 287 -4.08 -5.64 16.70
N LEU A 288 -5.17 -5.14 16.13
CA LEU A 288 -5.94 -4.01 16.66
C LEU A 288 -6.41 -4.20 18.13
N PRO A 289 -6.88 -5.38 18.56
CA PRO A 289 -7.23 -5.59 19.96
C PRO A 289 -6.04 -5.39 20.93
N ASP A 290 -4.86 -5.90 20.57
CA ASP A 290 -3.64 -5.77 21.35
C ASP A 290 -3.16 -4.31 21.35
N ILE A 291 -3.24 -3.61 20.21
CA ILE A 291 -2.90 -2.20 20.06
C ILE A 291 -3.78 -1.33 20.97
N LYS A 292 -5.10 -1.52 20.94
CA LYS A 292 -6.04 -0.79 21.80
C LYS A 292 -5.76 -1.06 23.28
N THR A 293 -5.47 -2.32 23.64
CA THR A 293 -5.14 -2.71 25.00
C THR A 293 -3.84 -2.06 25.48
N ALA A 294 -2.78 -2.10 24.67
CA ALA A 294 -1.51 -1.46 24.97
C ALA A 294 -1.67 0.05 25.15
N ASN A 295 -2.39 0.70 24.25
CA ASN A 295 -2.69 2.13 24.33
C ASN A 295 -3.43 2.48 25.62
N LYS A 296 -4.42 1.66 26.03
CA LYS A 296 -5.17 1.87 27.27
C LYS A 296 -4.32 1.66 28.52
N VAL A 297 -3.46 0.67 28.50
CA VAL A 297 -2.51 0.42 29.61
C VAL A 297 -1.57 1.61 29.79
N VAL A 298 -1.00 2.14 28.71
CA VAL A 298 -0.12 3.32 28.77
C VAL A 298 -0.90 4.56 29.26
N GLU A 299 -2.13 4.79 28.78
CA GLU A 299 -2.99 5.86 29.28
C GLU A 299 -3.20 5.78 30.79
N LEU A 300 -3.49 4.57 31.32
CA LEU A 300 -3.69 4.35 32.75
C LEU A 300 -2.41 4.55 33.54
N ILE A 301 -1.26 4.09 33.04
CA ILE A 301 0.05 4.31 33.64
C ILE A 301 0.33 5.81 33.76
N LEU A 302 0.11 6.57 32.69
CA LEU A 302 0.33 8.02 32.67
C LEU A 302 -0.61 8.76 33.65
N LYS A 303 -1.89 8.35 33.72
CA LYS A 303 -2.84 8.88 34.68
C LYS A 303 -2.40 8.60 36.13
N ASN A 304 -1.99 7.37 36.41
CA ASN A 304 -1.47 7.00 37.74
C ASN A 304 -0.18 7.74 38.07
N ALA A 305 0.73 7.88 37.11
CA ALA A 305 1.96 8.66 37.29
C ALA A 305 1.65 10.14 37.57
N SER A 306 0.67 10.72 36.89
CA SER A 306 0.20 12.09 37.15
C SER A 306 -0.34 12.23 38.58
N ILE A 307 -1.14 11.26 39.06
CA ILE A 307 -1.66 11.24 40.42
C ILE A 307 -0.50 11.09 41.46
N ALA A 308 0.47 10.22 41.14
CA ALA A 308 1.63 10.00 42.04
C ALA A 308 2.52 11.26 42.15
N VAL A 309 2.66 12.02 41.05
CA VAL A 309 3.45 13.26 41.02
C VAL A 309 2.71 14.44 41.65
N SER A 310 1.42 14.61 41.35
CA SER A 310 0.61 15.70 41.92
C SER A 310 0.22 15.44 43.36
N GLY A 311 0.17 14.19 43.81
CA GLY A 311 -0.25 13.76 45.10
C GLY A 311 -1.75 13.92 45.34
N ILE A 312 -2.42 12.89 45.80
CA ILE A 312 -3.75 12.99 46.39
C ILE A 312 -3.59 12.87 47.88
N TRP A 313 -4.09 13.86 48.61
CA TRP A 313 -3.93 13.92 50.03
C TRP A 313 -5.28 13.66 50.71
N GLN A 314 -5.27 12.83 51.74
CA GLN A 314 -6.41 12.66 52.62
C GLN A 314 -6.23 13.57 53.82
N ALA A 315 -7.29 14.26 54.20
CA ALA A 315 -7.36 15.04 55.40
C ALA A 315 -8.52 14.52 56.26
N ASP A 316 -8.30 14.44 57.59
CA ASP A 316 -9.39 14.21 58.51
C ASP A 316 -10.27 15.45 58.57
N ASP A 317 -11.61 15.30 58.52
CA ASP A 317 -12.55 16.40 58.67
C ASP A 317 -12.66 16.77 60.14
N ASP A 318 -11.67 17.52 60.62
CA ASP A 318 -11.53 17.94 62.03
C ASP A 318 -11.95 19.42 62.23
N GLY A 319 -12.45 20.06 61.20
CA GLY A 319 -12.84 21.48 61.20
C GLY A 319 -11.67 22.48 61.29
N VAL A 320 -10.43 22.01 61.37
CA VAL A 320 -9.22 22.84 61.43
C VAL A 320 -8.58 23.01 60.07
N LEU A 321 -8.61 21.95 59.27
CA LEU A 321 -8.05 21.95 57.92
C LEU A 321 -9.12 22.36 56.91
N ASN A 322 -8.92 23.51 56.23
CA ASN A 322 -9.75 23.90 55.09
C ASN A 322 -8.98 23.59 53.79
N PRO A 323 -9.40 22.57 53.02
CA PRO A 323 -8.70 22.13 51.78
C PRO A 323 -8.53 23.24 50.76
N GLN A 324 -9.41 24.24 50.76
CA GLN A 324 -9.36 25.35 49.77
C GLN A 324 -8.23 26.35 50.04
N ASN A 325 -7.72 26.42 51.27
CA ASN A 325 -6.70 27.38 51.64
C ASN A 325 -5.29 26.77 51.80
N ILE A 326 -5.11 25.49 51.50
CA ILE A 326 -3.83 24.81 51.62
C ILE A 326 -3.06 24.92 50.28
N THR A 327 -1.96 25.62 50.31
CA THR A 327 -0.98 25.63 49.23
C THR A 327 0.19 24.71 49.57
N LEU A 328 0.41 23.67 48.76
CA LEU A 328 1.56 22.76 48.95
C LEU A 328 2.81 23.38 48.28
N ALA A 329 3.47 24.26 49.01
CA ALA A 329 4.74 24.88 48.60
C ALA A 329 5.86 24.59 49.62
N PRO A 330 7.12 24.54 49.21
CA PRO A 330 8.24 24.35 50.14
C PRO A 330 8.23 25.42 51.25
N GLY A 331 8.23 24.99 52.50
CA GLY A 331 8.21 25.90 53.68
C GLY A 331 6.82 26.27 54.19
N THR A 332 5.72 25.79 53.61
CA THR A 332 4.36 26.00 54.12
C THR A 332 4.14 25.24 55.44
N ILE A 333 3.68 25.94 56.47
CA ILE A 333 3.27 25.32 57.74
C ILE A 333 1.75 25.07 57.70
N ILE A 334 1.37 23.81 57.76
CA ILE A 334 -0.02 23.37 57.74
C ILE A 334 -0.47 23.07 59.15
N PRO A 335 -1.49 23.80 59.71
CA PRO A 335 -1.99 23.57 61.04
C PRO A 335 -2.67 22.19 61.13
N LYS A 336 -2.50 21.49 62.23
CA LYS A 336 -3.05 20.16 62.49
C LYS A 336 -3.74 20.14 63.85
N ALA A 337 -4.95 19.55 63.95
CA ALA A 337 -5.62 19.34 65.21
C ALA A 337 -4.92 18.27 66.04
N VAL A 338 -4.99 18.40 67.38
CA VAL A 338 -4.44 17.41 68.30
C VAL A 338 -5.21 16.09 68.13
N GLY A 339 -4.53 15.03 67.74
CA GLY A 339 -5.13 13.71 67.47
C GLY A 339 -5.51 13.38 66.05
N SER A 340 -5.48 14.37 65.13
CA SER A 340 -5.69 14.12 63.69
C SER A 340 -4.43 13.54 63.05
N SER A 341 -4.61 12.68 62.03
CA SER A 341 -3.50 12.18 61.20
C SER A 341 -2.88 13.28 60.32
N GLY A 342 -3.57 14.41 60.18
CA GLY A 342 -3.18 15.49 59.29
C GLY A 342 -3.35 15.11 57.83
N LEU A 343 -2.53 15.70 56.97
CA LEU A 343 -2.47 15.35 55.54
C LEU A 343 -1.66 14.05 55.35
N THR A 344 -2.33 13.00 54.95
CA THR A 344 -1.68 11.73 54.56
C THR A 344 -1.76 11.50 53.08
N PRO A 345 -0.63 11.14 52.42
CA PRO A 345 -0.69 10.86 50.98
C PRO A 345 -1.49 9.58 50.73
N LEU A 346 -2.47 9.65 49.85
CA LEU A 346 -3.17 8.47 49.36
C LEU A 346 -2.22 7.68 48.48
N ARG A 347 -1.79 6.51 48.96
CA ARG A 347 -0.94 5.62 48.15
C ARG A 347 -1.80 4.98 47.06
N SER A 348 -1.42 5.19 45.81
CA SER A 348 -1.97 4.44 44.67
C SER A 348 -1.52 2.98 44.82
N GLY A 349 -2.46 2.04 44.92
CA GLY A 349 -2.16 0.60 45.00
C GLY A 349 -1.75 -0.02 43.66
N ALA A 350 -1.36 0.79 42.68
CA ALA A 350 -0.96 0.31 41.36
C ALA A 350 0.45 -0.30 41.40
N ASP A 351 0.55 -1.56 40.98
CA ASP A 351 1.81 -2.26 40.80
C ASP A 351 2.35 -1.95 39.38
N PHE A 352 3.33 -1.04 39.30
CA PHE A 352 3.94 -0.59 38.04
C PHE A 352 4.73 -1.72 37.38
N ASP A 353 5.33 -2.64 38.13
CA ASP A 353 6.16 -3.71 37.59
C ASP A 353 5.32 -4.71 36.77
N VAL A 354 4.13 -5.07 37.27
CA VAL A 354 3.19 -5.94 36.56
C VAL A 354 2.68 -5.25 35.29
N SER A 355 2.35 -3.96 35.39
CA SER A 355 1.89 -3.18 34.23
C SER A 355 2.95 -3.09 33.14
N GLN A 356 4.23 -2.94 33.52
CA GLN A 356 5.34 -2.87 32.58
C GLN A 356 5.60 -4.24 31.90
N LEU A 357 5.48 -5.35 32.67
CA LEU A 357 5.60 -6.70 32.11
C LEU A 357 4.51 -6.97 31.04
N VAL A 358 3.25 -6.67 31.36
CA VAL A 358 2.11 -6.83 30.44
C VAL A 358 2.30 -5.96 29.21
N LEU A 359 2.74 -4.70 29.36
CA LEU A 359 2.98 -3.81 28.24
C LEU A 359 4.10 -4.30 27.31
N SER A 360 5.18 -4.85 27.88
CA SER A 360 6.28 -5.42 27.08
C SER A 360 5.81 -6.64 26.28
N ASP A 361 4.97 -7.50 26.84
CA ASP A 361 4.38 -8.64 26.14
C ASP A 361 3.43 -8.19 25.00
N LEU A 362 2.57 -7.20 25.25
CA LEU A 362 1.68 -6.63 24.23
C LEU A 362 2.47 -6.01 23.07
N ARG A 363 3.52 -5.24 23.37
CA ARG A 363 4.39 -4.65 22.35
C ARG A 363 5.11 -5.72 21.53
N ALA A 364 5.58 -6.79 22.15
CA ALA A 364 6.17 -7.92 21.46
C ALA A 364 5.15 -8.61 20.53
N LYS A 365 3.90 -8.82 20.97
CA LYS A 365 2.82 -9.37 20.14
C LYS A 365 2.48 -8.46 18.95
N ILE A 366 2.39 -7.15 19.17
CA ILE A 366 2.16 -6.16 18.10
C ILE A 366 3.27 -6.23 17.04
N ASN A 367 4.54 -6.19 17.47
CA ASN A 367 5.69 -6.29 16.59
C ASN A 367 5.73 -7.61 15.82
N HIS A 368 5.36 -8.71 16.47
CA HIS A 368 5.27 -10.02 15.82
C HIS A 368 4.15 -10.07 14.76
N CYS A 369 2.95 -9.55 15.08
CA CYS A 369 1.83 -9.47 14.13
C CYS A 369 2.15 -8.58 12.92
N LEU A 370 2.91 -7.51 13.11
CA LEU A 370 3.37 -6.58 12.07
C LEU A 370 4.71 -7.01 11.44
N LEU A 371 5.22 -8.21 11.77
CA LEU A 371 6.42 -8.81 11.20
C LEU A 371 7.71 -8.02 11.42
N VAL A 372 7.74 -7.04 12.32
CA VAL A 372 8.91 -6.18 12.56
C VAL A 372 10.10 -6.99 13.05
N ASP A 373 9.88 -7.93 13.99
CA ASP A 373 10.93 -8.76 14.55
C ASP A 373 11.58 -9.69 13.52
N GLN A 374 10.84 -9.98 12.44
CA GLN A 374 11.30 -10.87 11.37
C GLN A 374 12.02 -10.11 10.26
N LEU A 375 11.67 -8.82 10.07
CA LEU A 375 12.19 -7.98 8.99
C LEU A 375 13.41 -7.15 9.41
N ASP A 376 13.64 -6.96 10.71
CA ASP A 376 14.73 -6.14 11.23
C ASP A 376 16.05 -6.93 11.26
N VAL A 377 16.88 -6.72 10.24
CA VAL A 377 18.21 -7.31 10.12
C VAL A 377 19.26 -6.56 10.96
N SER A 378 18.90 -5.36 11.46
CA SER A 378 19.90 -4.38 11.94
C SER A 378 20.36 -4.57 13.41
N ASN A 379 19.71 -5.42 14.22
CA ASN A 379 19.94 -5.42 15.66
C ASN A 379 21.10 -6.31 16.17
N ASN A 380 21.78 -7.07 15.27
CA ASN A 380 22.92 -7.89 15.70
C ASN A 380 24.18 -7.61 14.85
N PHE A 381 25.06 -6.76 15.35
CA PHE A 381 26.36 -6.41 14.75
C PHE A 381 27.33 -7.59 14.52
N LYS A 382 26.93 -8.83 14.81
CA LYS A 382 27.76 -10.04 14.69
C LYS A 382 27.07 -11.19 13.95
N MET A 383 26.14 -10.89 13.05
CA MET A 383 25.50 -11.97 12.25
C MET A 383 26.45 -12.49 11.18
N THR A 384 26.53 -13.80 11.05
CA THR A 384 27.20 -14.45 9.94
C THR A 384 26.39 -14.33 8.64
N ALA A 385 27.04 -14.42 7.49
CA ALA A 385 26.33 -14.40 6.20
C ALA A 385 25.23 -15.48 6.13
N THR A 386 25.47 -16.65 6.74
CA THR A 386 24.50 -17.76 6.80
C THR A 386 23.28 -17.41 7.64
N GLU A 387 23.44 -16.71 8.77
CA GLU A 387 22.30 -16.27 9.60
C GLU A 387 21.46 -15.22 8.89
N VAL A 388 22.09 -14.29 8.16
CA VAL A 388 21.39 -13.31 7.33
C VAL A 388 20.56 -14.03 6.24
N MET A 389 21.15 -15.01 5.55
CA MET A 389 20.44 -15.81 4.55
C MET A 389 19.27 -16.59 5.13
N GLU A 390 19.43 -17.22 6.29
CA GLU A 390 18.33 -17.98 6.93
C GLU A 390 17.18 -17.05 7.36
N ARG A 391 17.50 -15.86 7.86
CA ARG A 391 16.50 -14.87 8.24
C ARG A 391 15.73 -14.34 7.04
N ILE A 392 16.40 -14.06 5.93
CA ILE A 392 15.77 -13.70 4.66
C ILE A 392 14.85 -14.84 4.17
N ASN A 393 15.27 -16.08 4.33
CA ASN A 393 14.45 -17.26 4.01
C ASN A 393 13.19 -17.36 4.89
N GLN A 394 13.28 -17.02 6.17
CA GLN A 394 12.12 -16.97 7.06
C GLN A 394 11.13 -15.90 6.63
N ILE A 395 11.60 -14.71 6.26
CA ILE A 395 10.77 -13.63 5.69
C ILE A 395 10.03 -14.12 4.44
N SER A 396 10.74 -14.78 3.53
CA SER A 396 10.16 -15.33 2.30
C SER A 396 9.07 -16.36 2.57
N ARG A 397 9.22 -17.19 3.60
CA ARG A 397 8.20 -18.18 4.00
C ARG A 397 6.95 -17.52 4.59
N VAL A 398 7.14 -16.50 5.41
CA VAL A 398 6.03 -15.80 6.09
C VAL A 398 5.25 -14.94 5.10
N LEU A 399 5.95 -14.25 4.20
CA LEU A 399 5.32 -13.40 3.19
C LEU A 399 4.89 -14.16 1.93
N GLY A 400 5.19 -15.46 1.79
CA GLY A 400 5.06 -16.20 0.54
C GLY A 400 3.67 -16.09 -0.12
N ALA A 401 2.60 -16.30 0.63
CA ALA A 401 1.24 -16.18 0.11
C ALA A 401 0.86 -14.72 -0.22
N THR A 402 1.27 -13.77 0.63
CA THR A 402 1.06 -12.34 0.42
C THR A 402 1.89 -11.83 -0.75
N TYR A 403 3.14 -12.29 -0.87
CA TYR A 403 4.01 -11.96 -2.00
C TYR A 403 3.43 -12.39 -3.34
N GLY A 404 2.97 -13.65 -3.46
CA GLY A 404 2.34 -14.12 -4.70
C GLY A 404 1.11 -13.30 -5.09
N ARG A 405 0.34 -12.84 -4.10
CA ARG A 405 -0.79 -11.94 -4.34
C ARG A 405 -0.32 -10.55 -4.80
N LEU A 406 0.63 -9.94 -4.11
CA LEU A 406 1.19 -8.64 -4.49
C LEU A 406 1.86 -8.70 -5.86
N GLN A 407 2.49 -9.81 -6.20
CA GLN A 407 3.01 -10.04 -7.53
C GLN A 407 1.89 -9.99 -8.58
N SER A 408 0.79 -10.72 -8.36
CA SER A 408 -0.31 -10.81 -9.33
C SER A 408 -1.22 -9.59 -9.37
N GLU A 409 -1.51 -8.95 -8.23
CA GLU A 409 -2.45 -7.84 -8.13
C GLU A 409 -1.76 -6.46 -8.26
N PHE A 410 -0.46 -6.34 -7.96
CA PHE A 410 0.28 -5.07 -7.99
C PHE A 410 1.40 -5.04 -9.02
N LEU A 411 2.44 -5.88 -8.85
CA LEU A 411 3.66 -5.77 -9.67
C LEU A 411 3.40 -6.06 -11.15
N THR A 412 2.69 -7.15 -11.45
CA THR A 412 2.34 -7.53 -12.83
C THR A 412 1.50 -6.46 -13.54
N PRO A 413 0.41 -5.94 -12.96
CA PRO A 413 -0.38 -4.86 -13.59
C PRO A 413 0.42 -3.56 -13.81
N VAL A 414 1.33 -3.19 -12.89
CA VAL A 414 2.20 -2.02 -13.07
C VAL A 414 3.06 -2.18 -14.32
N VAL A 415 3.76 -3.30 -14.46
CA VAL A 415 4.68 -3.52 -15.59
C VAL A 415 3.90 -3.65 -16.92
N ILE A 416 2.81 -4.41 -16.95
CA ILE A 416 1.99 -4.57 -18.16
C ILE A 416 1.42 -3.23 -18.62
N ARG A 417 0.94 -2.40 -17.69
CA ARG A 417 0.44 -1.08 -18.04
C ARG A 417 1.54 -0.14 -18.50
N ALA A 418 2.72 -0.19 -17.86
CA ALA A 418 3.90 0.59 -18.27
C ALA A 418 4.30 0.26 -19.72
N ILE A 419 4.39 -1.02 -20.07
CA ILE A 419 4.64 -1.50 -21.41
C ILE A 419 3.57 -0.96 -22.40
N SER A 420 2.29 -1.05 -22.03
CA SER A 420 1.19 -0.57 -22.86
C SER A 420 1.25 0.93 -23.14
N ILE A 421 1.67 1.75 -22.16
CA ILE A 421 1.86 3.19 -22.32
C ILE A 421 3.03 3.48 -23.27
N LEU A 422 4.20 2.88 -23.04
CA LEU A 422 5.40 3.12 -23.85
C LEU A 422 5.23 2.60 -25.30
N LYS A 423 4.53 1.47 -25.47
CA LYS A 423 4.14 0.97 -26.81
C LYS A 423 3.27 1.98 -27.56
N ARG A 424 2.26 2.55 -26.90
CA ARG A 424 1.40 3.56 -27.51
C ARG A 424 2.15 4.85 -27.86
N ARG A 425 3.19 5.21 -27.08
CA ARG A 425 4.08 6.35 -27.36
C ARG A 425 5.11 6.06 -28.45
N GLY A 426 5.26 4.79 -28.88
CA GLY A 426 6.26 4.38 -29.86
C GLY A 426 7.70 4.36 -29.32
N GLU A 427 7.88 4.37 -27.99
CA GLU A 427 9.19 4.34 -27.33
C GLU A 427 9.78 2.94 -27.25
N ILE A 428 8.93 1.91 -27.35
CA ILE A 428 9.32 0.49 -27.36
C ILE A 428 8.67 -0.24 -28.54
N SER A 429 9.32 -1.32 -29.00
CA SER A 429 8.77 -2.22 -30.02
C SER A 429 7.57 -3.01 -29.50
N ASP A 430 6.77 -3.55 -30.43
CA ASP A 430 5.65 -4.41 -30.12
C ASP A 430 6.11 -5.71 -29.47
N ILE A 431 5.70 -5.90 -28.22
CA ILE A 431 5.86 -7.15 -27.47
C ILE A 431 4.53 -7.51 -26.80
N LEU A 432 4.27 -8.81 -26.70
CA LEU A 432 3.11 -9.35 -25.99
C LEU A 432 3.60 -10.05 -24.71
N VAL A 433 3.25 -9.48 -23.57
CA VAL A 433 3.54 -10.08 -22.26
C VAL A 433 2.35 -10.96 -21.87
N ASN A 434 2.38 -12.21 -22.29
CA ASN A 434 1.32 -13.18 -22.11
C ASN A 434 1.79 -14.53 -21.56
N GLY A 435 3.08 -14.65 -21.18
CA GLY A 435 3.71 -15.89 -20.74
C GLY A 435 4.13 -16.84 -21.88
N TYR A 436 3.67 -16.59 -23.13
CA TYR A 436 4.04 -17.38 -24.32
C TYR A 436 5.16 -16.72 -25.11
N GLU A 437 5.03 -15.44 -25.48
CA GLU A 437 6.06 -14.68 -26.17
C GLU A 437 7.07 -14.08 -25.21
N VAL A 438 6.57 -13.34 -24.21
CA VAL A 438 7.37 -12.72 -23.15
C VAL A 438 6.74 -13.00 -21.80
N ASP A 439 7.55 -13.40 -20.85
CA ASP A 439 7.15 -13.60 -19.46
C ASP A 439 7.85 -12.60 -18.52
N LEU A 440 7.20 -12.32 -17.38
CA LEU A 440 7.70 -11.43 -16.35
C LEU A 440 8.43 -12.22 -15.28
N LYS A 441 9.72 -11.95 -15.13
CA LYS A 441 10.53 -12.47 -14.03
C LYS A 441 10.80 -11.38 -12.99
N TYR A 442 10.47 -11.68 -11.75
CA TYR A 442 10.76 -10.76 -10.67
C TYR A 442 12.17 -10.97 -10.14
N GLN A 443 12.92 -9.86 -10.06
CA GLN A 443 14.32 -9.82 -9.64
C GLN A 443 14.48 -9.05 -8.31
N SER A 444 13.38 -8.84 -7.59
CA SER A 444 13.44 -8.21 -6.26
C SER A 444 14.31 -9.02 -5.30
N PRO A 445 14.89 -8.40 -4.26
CA PRO A 445 15.71 -9.13 -3.27
C PRO A 445 15.01 -10.36 -2.71
N LEU A 446 13.70 -10.30 -2.55
CA LEU A 446 12.89 -11.43 -2.08
C LEU A 446 12.82 -12.57 -3.10
N ALA A 447 12.75 -12.26 -4.41
CA ALA A 447 12.76 -13.25 -5.49
C ALA A 447 14.17 -13.81 -5.74
N GLN A 448 15.20 -12.96 -5.71
CA GLN A 448 16.58 -13.35 -5.92
C GLN A 448 17.07 -14.39 -4.91
N ASN A 449 16.64 -14.30 -3.67
CA ASN A 449 17.03 -15.25 -2.62
C ASN A 449 16.60 -16.70 -2.93
N GLN A 450 15.48 -16.91 -3.61
CA GLN A 450 15.08 -18.24 -4.07
C GLN A 450 15.98 -18.72 -5.19
N ILE A 451 16.33 -17.85 -6.13
CA ILE A 451 17.16 -18.17 -7.29
C ILE A 451 18.61 -18.46 -6.86
N VAL A 452 19.17 -17.69 -5.93
CA VAL A 452 20.51 -17.93 -5.37
C VAL A 452 20.56 -19.29 -4.67
N ARG A 453 19.52 -19.67 -3.95
CA ARG A 453 19.42 -20.97 -3.29
C ARG A 453 19.42 -22.14 -4.27
N ASP A 454 18.73 -22.00 -5.39
CA ASP A 454 18.74 -23.01 -6.46
C ASP A 454 20.14 -23.13 -7.07
N ALA A 455 20.85 -22.00 -7.24
CA ALA A 455 22.23 -21.99 -7.68
C ALA A 455 23.20 -22.67 -6.67
N GLU A 456 23.04 -22.40 -5.37
CA GLU A 456 23.77 -23.05 -4.31
C GLU A 456 23.51 -24.57 -4.28
N ASN A 457 22.27 -24.99 -4.45
CA ASN A 457 21.92 -26.40 -4.55
C ASN A 457 22.59 -27.07 -5.74
N ILE A 458 22.63 -26.41 -6.90
CA ILE A 458 23.32 -26.90 -8.09
C ILE A 458 24.84 -26.98 -7.85
N LEU A 459 25.44 -25.96 -7.25
CA LEU A 459 26.88 -25.98 -6.93
C LEU A 459 27.20 -27.07 -5.92
N ASN A 460 26.39 -27.25 -4.89
CA ASN A 460 26.57 -28.33 -3.91
C ASN A 460 26.38 -29.71 -4.55
N TRP A 461 25.42 -29.87 -5.46
CA TRP A 461 25.21 -31.10 -6.23
C TRP A 461 26.41 -31.41 -7.11
N ILE A 462 26.93 -30.43 -7.84
CA ILE A 462 28.14 -30.59 -8.67
C ILE A 462 29.36 -30.99 -7.82
N LYS A 463 29.52 -30.34 -6.65
CA LYS A 463 30.57 -30.67 -5.71
C LYS A 463 30.46 -32.11 -5.20
N THR A 464 29.26 -32.51 -4.78
CA THR A 464 28.99 -33.89 -4.32
C THR A 464 29.23 -34.91 -5.43
N LEU A 465 28.83 -34.62 -6.67
CA LEU A 465 29.09 -35.47 -7.84
C LEU A 465 30.59 -35.62 -8.11
N SER A 466 31.36 -34.54 -8.00
CA SER A 466 32.84 -34.61 -8.20
C SER A 466 33.52 -35.41 -7.12
N GLU A 467 33.01 -35.38 -5.88
CA GLU A 467 33.55 -36.20 -4.76
C GLU A 467 33.19 -37.69 -4.88
N VAL A 468 32.02 -38.02 -5.41
CA VAL A 468 31.53 -39.42 -5.50
C VAL A 468 31.95 -40.11 -6.79
N CYS A 469 31.89 -39.41 -7.92
CA CYS A 469 32.11 -40.00 -9.25
C CYS A 469 33.49 -39.71 -9.86
N GLY A 470 34.35 -38.92 -9.19
CA GLY A 470 35.74 -38.63 -9.64
C GLY A 470 35.85 -37.84 -10.95
N ASP A 471 34.96 -38.03 -11.90
CA ASP A 471 34.91 -37.35 -13.20
C ASP A 471 33.47 -36.87 -13.53
N ALA A 472 33.00 -35.89 -12.73
CA ALA A 472 31.68 -35.28 -12.93
C ALA A 472 31.55 -34.55 -14.27
N THR A 473 32.66 -34.35 -14.97
CA THR A 473 32.71 -33.57 -16.21
C THR A 473 32.02 -34.23 -17.41
N SER A 474 31.79 -35.55 -17.37
CA SER A 474 31.14 -36.30 -18.44
C SER A 474 29.62 -36.32 -18.36
N VAL A 475 29.05 -36.00 -17.22
CA VAL A 475 27.60 -36.03 -16.96
C VAL A 475 26.95 -34.65 -16.99
N ILE A 476 27.78 -33.59 -16.87
CA ILE A 476 27.29 -32.20 -16.71
C ILE A 476 27.63 -31.40 -17.98
N ASP A 477 26.58 -30.76 -18.56
CA ASP A 477 26.83 -29.77 -19.60
C ASP A 477 27.36 -28.48 -18.94
N LYS A 478 28.68 -28.30 -19.00
CA LYS A 478 29.40 -27.15 -18.43
C LYS A 478 28.92 -25.82 -19.00
N LYS A 479 28.52 -25.79 -20.29
CA LYS A 479 28.07 -24.58 -20.96
C LYS A 479 26.68 -24.18 -20.43
N ALA A 480 25.76 -25.12 -20.29
CA ALA A 480 24.45 -24.89 -19.73
C ALA A 480 24.52 -24.42 -18.27
N VAL A 481 25.40 -25.03 -17.46
CA VAL A 481 25.61 -24.63 -16.06
C VAL A 481 26.24 -23.24 -15.96
N ALA A 482 27.24 -22.92 -16.78
CA ALA A 482 27.87 -21.60 -16.79
C ALA A 482 26.89 -20.51 -17.21
N LEU A 483 26.02 -20.76 -18.21
CA LEU A 483 24.94 -19.86 -18.64
C LEU A 483 23.92 -19.66 -17.52
N TYR A 484 23.50 -20.75 -16.88
CA TYR A 484 22.51 -20.67 -15.79
C TYR A 484 23.08 -19.88 -14.59
N LEU A 485 24.27 -20.20 -14.12
CA LEU A 485 24.89 -19.47 -13.00
C LEU A 485 25.20 -18.01 -13.35
N GLY A 486 25.65 -17.73 -14.58
CA GLY A 486 25.84 -16.37 -15.05
C GLY A 486 24.54 -15.57 -15.00
N LYS A 487 23.42 -16.18 -15.40
CA LYS A 487 22.09 -15.58 -15.36
C LYS A 487 21.61 -15.33 -13.93
N VAL A 488 21.87 -16.26 -13.01
CA VAL A 488 21.53 -16.14 -11.59
C VAL A 488 22.33 -15.02 -10.91
N PHE A 489 23.61 -14.91 -11.20
CA PHE A 489 24.49 -13.88 -10.64
C PHE A 489 24.40 -12.53 -11.38
N GLY A 490 23.52 -12.39 -12.35
CA GLY A 490 23.34 -11.15 -13.11
C GLY A 490 24.52 -10.79 -14.03
N ILE A 491 25.32 -11.78 -14.40
CA ILE A 491 26.44 -11.59 -15.30
C ILE A 491 25.91 -11.48 -16.73
N SER A 492 26.29 -10.42 -17.44
CA SER A 492 25.89 -10.21 -18.84
C SER A 492 26.32 -11.40 -19.69
N GLU A 493 25.43 -11.95 -20.53
CA GLU A 493 25.74 -13.05 -21.45
C GLU A 493 26.91 -12.75 -22.41
N ARG A 494 27.24 -11.46 -22.60
CA ARG A 494 28.41 -11.02 -23.36
C ARG A 494 29.76 -11.47 -22.75
N LEU A 495 29.78 -11.75 -21.46
CA LEU A 495 30.98 -12.19 -20.74
C LEU A 495 31.13 -13.72 -20.74
N ILE A 496 30.11 -14.44 -21.15
CA ILE A 496 30.12 -15.90 -21.24
C ILE A 496 30.50 -16.26 -22.67
N CYS A 497 31.74 -16.62 -22.88
CA CYS A 497 32.23 -17.08 -24.19
C CYS A 497 31.42 -18.29 -24.67
N ALA A 498 30.90 -18.20 -25.89
CA ALA A 498 30.16 -19.25 -26.56
C ALA A 498 31.09 -20.39 -26.99
#